data_09ecafcc747f63ba9d817f0ed7f010de
#
_entry.id   09ecafcc747f63ba9d817f0ed7f010de
#
_cell.length_a   1.000
_cell.length_b   1.000
_cell.length_c   1.000
_cell.angle_alpha   90.00
_cell.angle_beta   90.00
_cell.angle_gamma   90.00
#
_symmetry.space_group_name_H-M   'P 1'
#
loop_
_entity.id
_entity.type
_entity.pdbx_description
1 polymer ?
#
loop_
_entity_poly.entity_id
_entity_poly.type
_entity_poly.pdbx_seq_one_letter_code
_entity_poly.pdbx_strand_id
1 'polypeptide(L)'
;MAASLISHIEIPSTNLDKTKDFFNQLLGWDFKSFGNGYLLFNNHKGIMVGIRKADRIAKGDNTVFHINVDSIDDTLKKCVELGGSIKRAKTIIPAMGWYALFFDPDGNTIGLYQKS
;
A
#
# COMPACT_ATOMS: atom_id res chain seq x y z
N MET A 1 22.29 -22.53 -0.14
CA MET A 1 20.91 -22.44 0.34
C MET A 1 20.25 -21.18 -0.25
N ALA A 2 19.10 -21.32 -0.86
CA ALA A 2 18.37 -20.17 -1.38
C ALA A 2 17.77 -19.36 -0.25
N ALA A 3 17.70 -18.03 -0.41
CA ALA A 3 17.03 -17.17 0.56
C ALA A 3 15.51 -17.41 0.54
N SER A 4 14.88 -17.35 1.69
CA SER A 4 13.41 -17.41 1.77
C SER A 4 12.81 -16.13 1.26
N LEU A 5 11.71 -16.23 0.54
CA LEU A 5 11.03 -15.09 -0.04
C LEU A 5 9.85 -14.62 0.84
N ILE A 6 9.51 -13.34 0.73
CA ILE A 6 8.31 -12.81 1.38
C ILE A 6 7.08 -13.40 0.70
N SER A 7 6.17 -14.03 1.46
CA SER A 7 4.95 -14.62 0.88
C SER A 7 3.85 -13.59 0.66
N HIS A 8 3.63 -12.73 1.63
CA HIS A 8 2.57 -11.73 1.54
C HIS A 8 2.83 -10.57 2.50
N ILE A 9 2.14 -9.48 2.27
CA ILE A 9 2.14 -8.28 3.10
C ILE A 9 0.73 -8.10 3.63
N GLU A 10 0.61 -7.69 4.89
CA GLU A 10 -0.67 -7.52 5.53
C GLU A 10 -0.87 -6.08 5.99
N ILE A 11 -2.01 -5.51 5.63
CA ILE A 11 -2.39 -4.13 5.97
C ILE A 11 -3.59 -4.19 6.91
N PRO A 12 -3.51 -3.62 8.13
CA PRO A 12 -4.67 -3.56 9.00
C PRO A 12 -5.68 -2.51 8.52
N SER A 13 -6.96 -2.78 8.74
CA SER A 13 -8.05 -1.89 8.32
C SER A 13 -9.15 -1.85 9.37
N THR A 14 -9.65 -0.66 9.67
CA THR A 14 -10.81 -0.50 10.54
C THR A 14 -12.12 -0.63 9.78
N ASN A 15 -12.06 -0.55 8.44
CA ASN A 15 -13.22 -0.71 7.56
C ASN A 15 -12.77 -1.37 6.26
N LEU A 16 -13.00 -2.68 6.14
CA LEU A 16 -12.52 -3.47 5.00
C LEU A 16 -13.02 -2.95 3.65
N ASP A 17 -14.30 -2.61 3.55
CA ASP A 17 -14.88 -2.15 2.29
C ASP A 17 -14.25 -0.83 1.83
N LYS A 18 -14.06 0.09 2.75
CA LYS A 18 -13.44 1.38 2.46
C LYS A 18 -11.99 1.21 2.02
N THR A 19 -11.23 0.37 2.70
CA THR A 19 -9.83 0.09 2.38
C THR A 19 -9.70 -0.62 1.04
N LYS A 20 -10.58 -1.62 0.78
CA LYS A 20 -10.66 -2.31 -0.50
C LYS A 20 -10.86 -1.32 -1.65
N ASP A 21 -11.85 -0.44 -1.53
CA ASP A 21 -12.16 0.54 -2.57
C ASP A 21 -11.02 1.51 -2.78
N PHE A 22 -10.37 1.95 -1.70
CA PHE A 22 -9.23 2.87 -1.79
C PHE A 22 -8.10 2.25 -2.63
N PHE A 23 -7.64 1.05 -2.27
CA PHE A 23 -6.53 0.42 -2.98
C PHE A 23 -6.90 -0.04 -4.38
N ASN A 24 -8.15 -0.45 -4.60
CA ASN A 24 -8.63 -0.80 -5.93
C ASN A 24 -8.61 0.42 -6.86
N GLN A 25 -9.15 1.55 -6.41
CA GLN A 25 -9.19 2.77 -7.21
C GLN A 25 -7.81 3.38 -7.42
N LEU A 26 -6.96 3.32 -6.39
CA LEU A 26 -5.63 3.93 -6.46
C LEU A 26 -4.64 3.08 -7.28
N LEU A 27 -4.62 1.76 -7.05
CA LEU A 27 -3.58 0.87 -7.55
C LEU A 27 -4.10 -0.28 -8.43
N GLY A 28 -5.41 -0.42 -8.58
CA GLY A 28 -5.98 -1.50 -9.37
C GLY A 28 -5.95 -2.87 -8.69
N TRP A 29 -5.74 -2.92 -7.38
CA TRP A 29 -5.72 -4.17 -6.64
C TRP A 29 -7.13 -4.69 -6.43
N ASP A 30 -7.41 -5.88 -6.95
CA ASP A 30 -8.73 -6.50 -6.89
C ASP A 30 -8.78 -7.54 -5.76
N PHE A 31 -9.36 -7.14 -4.64
CA PHE A 31 -9.43 -7.98 -3.45
C PHE A 31 -10.63 -8.90 -3.47
N LYS A 32 -10.43 -10.13 -2.99
CA LYS A 32 -11.47 -11.13 -2.78
C LYS A 32 -11.56 -11.48 -1.30
N SER A 33 -12.75 -11.80 -0.81
CA SER A 33 -12.92 -12.25 0.56
C SER A 33 -12.19 -13.57 0.80
N PHE A 34 -11.51 -13.66 1.93
CA PHE A 34 -10.79 -14.85 2.35
C PHE A 34 -11.13 -15.11 3.83
N GLY A 35 -12.23 -15.80 4.07
CA GLY A 35 -12.76 -15.98 5.41
C GLY A 35 -13.39 -14.69 5.96
N ASN A 36 -13.65 -14.68 7.26
CA ASN A 36 -14.22 -13.51 7.94
C ASN A 36 -13.11 -12.53 8.33
N GLY A 37 -13.34 -11.25 8.03
CA GLY A 37 -12.43 -10.19 8.47
C GLY A 37 -11.12 -10.14 7.70
N TYR A 38 -11.08 -10.69 6.49
CA TYR A 38 -9.87 -10.70 5.68
C TYR A 38 -10.19 -10.58 4.20
N LEU A 39 -9.41 -9.75 3.50
CA LEU A 39 -9.44 -9.63 2.04
C LEU A 39 -8.06 -9.96 1.49
N LEU A 40 -8.00 -10.56 0.30
CA LEU A 40 -6.75 -10.96 -0.31
C LEU A 40 -6.68 -10.53 -1.78
N PHE A 41 -5.61 -9.86 -2.14
CA PHE A 41 -5.20 -9.64 -3.52
C PHE A 41 -4.12 -10.66 -3.88
N ASN A 42 -4.48 -11.62 -4.73
CA ASN A 42 -3.55 -12.64 -5.17
C ASN A 42 -2.88 -12.19 -6.48
N ASN A 43 -1.71 -11.61 -6.34
CA ASN A 43 -0.91 -11.22 -7.50
C ASN A 43 -0.05 -12.41 -7.93
N HIS A 44 -0.45 -13.11 -8.97
CA HIS A 44 0.24 -14.31 -9.46
C HIS A 44 1.68 -14.06 -9.91
N LYS A 45 2.08 -12.80 -10.07
CA LYS A 45 3.43 -12.41 -10.52
C LYS A 45 4.27 -11.81 -9.40
N GLY A 46 3.77 -11.73 -8.19
CA GLY A 46 4.48 -11.08 -7.11
C GLY A 46 3.93 -11.43 -5.74
N ILE A 47 4.19 -10.55 -4.79
CA ILE A 47 3.79 -10.73 -3.40
C ILE A 47 2.29 -10.48 -3.26
N MET A 48 1.60 -11.37 -2.56
CA MET A 48 0.19 -11.19 -2.22
C MET A 48 0.03 -10.08 -1.18
N VAL A 49 -1.12 -9.40 -1.21
CA VAL A 49 -1.47 -8.37 -0.23
C VAL A 49 -2.77 -8.78 0.46
N GLY A 50 -2.71 -8.86 1.78
CA GLY A 50 -3.87 -9.12 2.61
C GLY A 50 -4.31 -7.87 3.35
N ILE A 51 -5.61 -7.71 3.55
CA ILE A 51 -6.17 -6.68 4.42
C ILE A 51 -6.91 -7.38 5.55
N ARG A 52 -6.49 -7.15 6.81
CA ARG A 52 -7.12 -7.74 7.98
C ARG A 52 -7.93 -6.71 8.75
N LYS A 53 -9.04 -7.14 9.29
CA LYS A 53 -9.86 -6.29 10.16
C LYS A 53 -9.14 -6.04 11.48
N ALA A 54 -9.11 -4.78 11.90
CA ALA A 54 -8.56 -4.38 13.19
C ALA A 54 -9.50 -3.38 13.86
N ASP A 55 -9.51 -3.36 15.19
CA ASP A 55 -10.37 -2.43 15.93
C ASP A 55 -9.80 -1.01 15.87
N ARG A 56 -8.48 -0.90 15.88
CA ARG A 56 -7.79 0.38 15.78
C ARG A 56 -6.40 0.17 15.18
N ILE A 57 -5.81 1.25 14.68
CA ILE A 57 -4.48 1.24 14.08
C ILE A 57 -3.60 2.25 14.81
N ALA A 58 -2.45 1.79 15.29
CA ALA A 58 -1.43 2.67 15.86
C ALA A 58 -0.67 3.35 14.71
N LYS A 59 -0.59 4.67 14.75
CA LYS A 59 0.23 5.44 13.80
C LYS A 59 1.67 5.46 14.29
N GLY A 60 2.63 5.48 13.37
CA GLY A 60 4.03 5.59 13.73
C GLY A 60 4.97 5.11 12.64
N ASP A 61 6.24 5.05 12.98
CA ASP A 61 7.27 4.53 12.10
C ASP A 61 7.27 3.01 12.22
N ASN A 62 6.68 2.37 11.23
CA ASN A 62 6.57 0.93 11.13
C ASN A 62 7.36 0.44 9.93
N THR A 63 7.50 -0.87 9.81
CA THR A 63 8.05 -1.46 8.59
C THR A 63 7.19 -1.04 7.40
N VAL A 64 7.84 -0.51 6.36
CA VAL A 64 7.16 0.04 5.17
C VAL A 64 7.55 -0.76 3.95
N PHE A 65 6.59 -1.09 3.13
CA PHE A 65 6.86 -1.63 1.80
C PHE A 65 6.59 -0.57 0.74
N HIS A 66 7.27 -0.71 -0.41
CA HIS A 66 7.14 0.25 -1.50
C HIS A 66 6.50 -0.41 -2.73
N ILE A 67 5.69 0.37 -3.42
CA ILE A 67 4.96 -0.07 -4.61
C ILE A 67 5.54 0.66 -5.82
N ASN A 68 5.87 -0.10 -6.86
CA ASN A 68 6.33 0.49 -8.13
C ASN A 68 5.18 1.21 -8.82
N VAL A 69 5.38 2.47 -9.16
CA VAL A 69 4.40 3.26 -9.92
C VAL A 69 5.12 3.99 -11.06
N ASP A 70 4.37 4.33 -12.08
CA ASP A 70 4.91 5.07 -13.22
C ASP A 70 5.11 6.55 -12.88
N SER A 71 4.21 7.12 -12.08
CA SER A 71 4.28 8.52 -11.66
C SER A 71 3.89 8.65 -10.19
N ILE A 72 4.85 9.01 -9.36
CA ILE A 72 4.59 9.30 -7.94
C ILE A 72 3.65 10.50 -7.80
N ASP A 73 3.88 11.57 -8.58
CA ASP A 73 3.07 12.78 -8.44
C ASP A 73 1.60 12.50 -8.75
N ASP A 74 1.31 11.76 -9.82
CA ASP A 74 -0.07 11.41 -10.18
C ASP A 74 -0.70 10.50 -9.15
N THR A 75 0.06 9.54 -8.63
CA THR A 75 -0.43 8.60 -7.60
C THR A 75 -0.75 9.34 -6.30
N LEU A 76 0.11 10.25 -5.86
CA LEU A 76 -0.12 11.03 -4.64
C LEU A 76 -1.36 11.93 -4.78
N LYS A 77 -1.53 12.56 -5.94
CA LYS A 77 -2.73 13.38 -6.20
C LYS A 77 -4.00 12.55 -6.06
N LYS A 78 -4.02 11.39 -6.69
CA LYS A 78 -5.17 10.49 -6.63
C LYS A 78 -5.38 9.94 -5.21
N CYS A 79 -4.31 9.65 -4.49
CA CYS A 79 -4.36 9.22 -3.10
C CYS A 79 -5.14 10.22 -2.25
N VAL A 80 -4.81 11.50 -2.35
CA VAL A 80 -5.49 12.56 -1.58
C VAL A 80 -6.96 12.64 -1.98
N GLU A 81 -7.29 12.55 -3.26
CA GLU A 81 -8.67 12.55 -3.75
C GLU A 81 -9.49 11.40 -3.17
N LEU A 82 -8.84 10.26 -2.90
CA LEU A 82 -9.49 9.05 -2.39
C LEU A 82 -9.51 8.94 -0.86
N GLY A 83 -9.05 9.96 -0.16
CA GLY A 83 -9.11 10.01 1.31
C GLY A 83 -7.81 9.66 2.02
N GLY A 84 -6.72 9.43 1.30
CA GLY A 84 -5.41 9.30 1.88
C GLY A 84 -4.74 10.65 2.10
N SER A 85 -3.52 10.65 2.56
CA SER A 85 -2.75 11.87 2.75
C SER A 85 -1.26 11.63 2.48
N ILE A 86 -0.53 12.70 2.20
CA ILE A 86 0.90 12.62 1.88
C ILE A 86 1.70 12.69 3.17
N LYS A 87 2.55 11.69 3.42
CA LYS A 87 3.52 11.71 4.52
C LYS A 87 4.83 12.31 4.06
N ARG A 88 5.30 11.95 2.86
CA ARG A 88 6.51 12.51 2.25
C ARG A 88 6.31 12.61 0.75
N ALA A 89 6.46 13.81 0.22
CA ALA A 89 6.35 14.08 -1.21
C ALA A 89 7.50 13.39 -1.98
N LYS A 90 7.38 13.37 -3.30
CA LYS A 90 8.40 12.79 -4.20
C LYS A 90 9.81 13.27 -3.84
N THR A 91 10.68 12.34 -3.50
CA THR A 91 12.03 12.59 -3.03
C THR A 91 13.02 11.79 -3.87
N ILE A 92 14.10 12.41 -4.29
CA ILE A 92 15.09 11.72 -5.13
C ILE A 92 15.89 10.69 -4.34
N ILE A 93 16.12 9.53 -4.97
CA ILE A 93 17.09 8.55 -4.51
C ILE A 93 18.24 8.62 -5.53
N PRO A 94 19.42 9.16 -5.15
CA PRO A 94 20.49 9.34 -6.12
C PRO A 94 20.81 8.08 -6.90
N ALA A 95 20.90 8.21 -8.23
CA ALA A 95 21.21 7.13 -9.18
C ALA A 95 20.17 6.01 -9.28
N MET A 96 19.02 6.08 -8.57
CA MET A 96 18.04 4.99 -8.55
C MET A 96 16.64 5.41 -8.97
N GLY A 97 16.24 6.66 -8.71
CA GLY A 97 14.90 7.13 -9.01
C GLY A 97 14.34 8.01 -7.88
N TRP A 98 13.08 7.77 -7.53
CA TRP A 98 12.39 8.57 -6.52
C TRP A 98 11.54 7.68 -5.62
N TYR A 99 11.25 8.18 -4.43
CA TYR A 99 10.29 7.55 -3.54
C TYR A 99 9.37 8.58 -2.93
N ALA A 100 8.27 8.11 -2.38
CA ALA A 100 7.33 8.90 -1.59
C ALA A 100 6.67 8.01 -0.55
N LEU A 101 6.06 8.63 0.44
CA LEU A 101 5.29 7.92 1.45
C LEU A 101 3.91 8.57 1.55
N PHE A 102 2.88 7.74 1.69
CA PHE A 102 1.53 8.24 1.95
C PHE A 102 0.90 7.48 3.09
N PHE A 103 -0.13 8.07 3.68
CA PHE A 103 -1.00 7.40 4.62
C PHE A 103 -2.26 6.95 3.89
N ASP A 104 -2.66 5.69 4.10
CA ASP A 104 -3.98 5.26 3.68
C ASP A 104 -5.05 5.92 4.59
N PRO A 105 -6.36 5.74 4.33
CA PRO A 105 -7.40 6.37 5.16
C PRO A 105 -7.35 6.00 6.64
N ASP A 106 -6.76 4.87 7.00
CA ASP A 106 -6.59 4.41 8.39
C ASP A 106 -5.27 4.91 9.02
N GLY A 107 -4.41 5.56 8.26
CA GLY A 107 -3.14 6.07 8.74
C GLY A 107 -1.98 5.08 8.64
N ASN A 108 -2.12 3.99 7.87
CA ASN A 108 -1.00 3.11 7.55
C ASN A 108 -0.03 3.81 6.61
N THR A 109 1.27 3.68 6.87
CA THR A 109 2.30 4.21 5.99
C THR A 109 2.58 3.24 4.84
N ILE A 110 2.46 3.73 3.62
CA ILE A 110 2.74 2.97 2.40
C ILE A 110 3.79 3.74 1.60
N GLY A 111 4.74 3.03 1.02
CA GLY A 111 5.77 3.63 0.18
C GLY A 111 5.48 3.50 -1.31
N LEU A 112 5.93 4.48 -2.07
CA LEU A 112 5.91 4.47 -3.54
C LEU A 112 7.34 4.55 -4.05
N TYR A 113 7.62 3.86 -5.14
CA TYR A 113 8.89 3.92 -5.82
C TYR A 113 8.68 4.14 -7.31
N GLN A 114 9.43 5.10 -7.88
CA GLN A 114 9.44 5.39 -9.30
C GLN A 114 10.88 5.33 -9.77
N LYS A 115 11.18 4.43 -10.70
CA LYS A 115 12.54 4.31 -11.24
C LYS A 115 12.88 5.48 -12.15
N SER A 116 14.14 5.81 -12.19
CA SER A 116 14.66 6.85 -13.08
C SER A 116 14.59 6.43 -14.55
#